data_a6734aeaa01120eb3dc2db53f5ee702b
#
_entry.id   a6734aeaa01120eb3dc2db53f5ee702b
#
_cell.length_a   1.000
_cell.length_b   1.000
_cell.length_c   1.000
_cell.angle_alpha   90.00
_cell.angle_beta   90.00
_cell.angle_gamma   90.00
#
_symmetry.space_group_name_H-M   'P 1'
#
loop_
_entity.id
_entity.type
_entity.pdbx_description
1 polymer ?
#
loop_
_entity_poly.entity_id
_entity_poly.type
_entity_poly.pdbx_seq_one_letter_code
_entity_poly.pdbx_strand_id
1 'polypeptide(L)'
;MDLVDPRAERYATAHTTPHTPATAAAASWTDANSGAPQMASALVESRLLAALVTVGAARRVLEVGTFTGVGALALAERIAPGGTVITIESDPAHAEAARRHIDASPVADRIELLVGDARELVGKLDGPFDLVFLDAWKSDYIDYYEAVVPKLSDRGVLVADNVLARGQVLEGERGHALKAFNEHVQADPRVDNVLLTVGDGLMLAWRTA
;
A
#
# COMPACT_ATOMS: atom_id res chain seq x y z
N MET A 1 16.27 -9.80 10.80
CA MET A 1 17.45 -8.89 10.68
C MET A 1 16.87 -7.51 10.45
N ASP A 2 17.35 -6.50 11.17
CA ASP A 2 16.91 -5.12 10.89
C ASP A 2 17.67 -4.65 9.63
N LEU A 3 16.92 -4.31 8.59
CA LEU A 3 17.49 -3.86 7.29
C LEU A 3 18.04 -2.44 7.38
N VAL A 4 17.50 -1.65 8.30
CA VAL A 4 17.92 -0.28 8.60
C VAL A 4 18.23 -0.19 10.10
N ASP A 5 19.20 0.64 10.49
CA ASP A 5 19.47 0.90 11.91
C ASP A 5 18.22 1.50 12.57
N PRO A 6 17.68 0.89 13.64
CA PRO A 6 16.46 1.38 14.31
C PRO A 6 16.57 2.82 14.83
N ARG A 7 17.79 3.32 15.04
CA ARG A 7 18.03 4.73 15.40
C ARG A 7 17.77 5.64 14.22
N ALA A 8 18.16 5.20 13.00
CA ALA A 8 17.90 5.95 11.78
C ALA A 8 16.40 5.98 11.45
N GLU A 9 15.68 4.86 11.66
CA GLU A 9 14.22 4.81 11.49
C GLU A 9 13.50 5.75 12.47
N ARG A 10 13.88 5.73 13.75
CA ARG A 10 13.31 6.68 14.73
C ARG A 10 13.60 8.13 14.37
N TYR A 11 14.81 8.42 13.88
CA TYR A 11 15.17 9.75 13.43
C TYR A 11 14.32 10.18 12.21
N ALA A 12 14.19 9.30 11.20
CA ALA A 12 13.34 9.55 10.04
C ALA A 12 11.89 9.80 10.44
N THR A 13 11.33 8.98 11.32
CA THR A 13 9.97 9.16 11.85
C THR A 13 9.81 10.51 12.56
N ALA A 14 10.76 10.90 13.39
CA ALA A 14 10.72 12.18 14.12
C ALA A 14 10.85 13.42 13.20
N HIS A 15 11.39 13.23 11.99
CA HIS A 15 11.55 14.29 10.97
C HIS A 15 10.56 14.14 9.80
N THR A 16 9.56 13.29 9.96
CA THR A 16 8.46 13.10 8.99
C THR A 16 7.21 13.79 9.51
N THR A 17 6.47 14.46 8.62
CA THR A 17 5.20 15.12 8.97
C THR A 17 4.24 14.12 9.62
N PRO A 18 3.70 14.40 10.81
CA PRO A 18 2.77 13.51 11.50
C PRO A 18 1.50 13.21 10.68
N HIS A 19 0.83 12.11 11.00
CA HIS A 19 -0.52 11.84 10.48
C HIS A 19 -1.47 13.00 10.79
N THR A 20 -2.49 13.16 9.96
CA THR A 20 -3.62 14.04 10.29
C THR A 20 -4.39 13.48 11.49
N PRO A 21 -5.27 14.27 12.13
CA PRO A 21 -6.04 13.77 13.26
C PRO A 21 -6.85 12.51 12.94
N ALA A 22 -7.44 12.38 11.75
CA ALA A 22 -8.23 11.22 11.36
C ALA A 22 -7.35 9.96 11.21
N THR A 23 -6.27 10.06 10.45
CA THR A 23 -5.33 8.94 10.27
C THR A 23 -4.63 8.58 11.58
N ALA A 24 -4.28 9.57 12.42
CA ALA A 24 -3.69 9.31 13.73
C ALA A 24 -4.66 8.58 14.68
N ALA A 25 -5.95 8.92 14.64
CA ALA A 25 -6.97 8.23 15.43
C ALA A 25 -7.11 6.75 14.99
N ALA A 26 -7.13 6.49 13.67
CA ALA A 26 -7.15 5.13 13.14
C ALA A 26 -5.90 4.33 13.55
N ALA A 27 -4.71 4.91 13.44
CA ALA A 27 -3.45 4.28 13.85
C ALA A 27 -3.44 3.96 15.36
N SER A 28 -3.84 4.93 16.21
CA SER A 28 -3.91 4.73 17.66
C SER A 28 -4.92 3.65 18.05
N TRP A 29 -6.06 3.59 17.37
CA TRP A 29 -7.05 2.52 17.58
C TRP A 29 -6.48 1.16 17.19
N THR A 30 -5.77 1.10 16.07
CA THR A 30 -5.11 -0.11 15.56
C THR A 30 -4.08 -0.64 16.55
N ASP A 31 -3.23 0.23 17.08
CA ASP A 31 -2.23 -0.12 18.08
C ASP A 31 -2.87 -0.74 19.34
N ALA A 32 -4.00 -0.20 19.76
CA ALA A 32 -4.67 -0.62 20.99
C ALA A 32 -5.57 -1.86 20.81
N ASN A 33 -6.12 -2.13 19.62
CA ASN A 33 -7.25 -3.04 19.46
C ASN A 33 -7.06 -4.14 18.41
N SER A 34 -6.15 -3.99 17.44
CA SER A 34 -6.04 -4.95 16.33
C SER A 34 -5.37 -6.28 16.69
N GLY A 35 -4.60 -6.31 17.77
CA GLY A 35 -3.73 -7.46 18.10
C GLY A 35 -2.54 -7.64 17.14
N ALA A 36 -2.46 -6.85 16.07
CA ALA A 36 -1.41 -6.90 15.05
C ALA A 36 -1.02 -5.49 14.56
N PRO A 37 -0.61 -4.58 15.48
CA PRO A 37 -0.33 -3.17 15.12
C PRO A 37 0.71 -3.00 14.03
N GLN A 38 1.63 -3.96 13.91
CA GLN A 38 2.67 -3.98 12.87
C GLN A 38 2.15 -4.21 11.44
N MET A 39 0.85 -4.49 11.27
CA MET A 39 0.20 -4.60 9.95
C MET A 39 -0.27 -3.26 9.41
N ALA A 40 -0.30 -2.20 10.22
CA ALA A 40 -0.63 -0.87 9.73
C ALA A 40 0.60 -0.22 9.10
N SER A 41 0.40 0.47 7.98
CA SER A 41 1.47 1.21 7.31
C SER A 41 2.17 2.18 8.26
N ALA A 42 3.49 2.13 8.32
CA ALA A 42 4.29 3.01 9.16
C ALA A 42 4.20 4.47 8.68
N LEU A 43 4.48 5.44 9.56
CA LEU A 43 4.38 6.87 9.24
C LEU A 43 5.21 7.26 8.01
N VAL A 44 6.46 6.82 7.93
CA VAL A 44 7.36 7.16 6.81
C VAL A 44 6.83 6.62 5.49
N GLU A 45 6.36 5.39 5.50
CA GLU A 45 5.76 4.72 4.36
C GLU A 45 4.46 5.42 3.92
N SER A 46 3.52 5.64 4.84
CA SER A 46 2.28 6.39 4.56
C SER A 46 2.56 7.77 3.95
N ARG A 47 3.63 8.45 4.38
CA ARG A 47 4.01 9.75 3.84
C ARG A 47 4.70 9.66 2.48
N LEU A 48 5.42 8.58 2.20
CA LEU A 48 5.93 8.32 0.86
C LEU A 48 4.78 8.07 -0.12
N LEU A 49 3.81 7.23 0.23
CA LEU A 49 2.60 7.02 -0.57
C LEU A 49 1.83 8.31 -0.82
N ALA A 50 1.63 9.12 0.23
CA ALA A 50 1.00 10.43 0.13
C ALA A 50 1.78 11.40 -0.78
N ALA A 51 3.11 11.34 -0.79
CA ALA A 51 3.95 12.12 -1.69
C ALA A 51 3.78 11.68 -3.14
N LEU A 52 3.76 10.36 -3.42
CA LEU A 52 3.53 9.82 -4.76
C LEU A 52 2.16 10.23 -5.30
N VAL A 53 1.10 10.13 -4.49
CA VAL A 53 -0.25 10.61 -4.84
C VAL A 53 -0.25 12.10 -5.17
N THR A 54 0.43 12.92 -4.35
CA THR A 54 0.48 14.38 -4.52
C THR A 54 1.26 14.78 -5.78
N VAL A 55 2.48 14.23 -5.96
CA VAL A 55 3.36 14.57 -7.08
C VAL A 55 2.79 14.05 -8.41
N GLY A 56 2.20 12.85 -8.38
CA GLY A 56 1.50 12.25 -9.52
C GLY A 56 0.17 12.92 -9.85
N ALA A 57 -0.35 13.81 -8.97
CA ALA A 57 -1.70 14.35 -9.05
C ALA A 57 -2.75 13.24 -9.25
N ALA A 58 -2.58 12.12 -8.53
CA ALA A 58 -3.37 10.91 -8.71
C ALA A 58 -4.86 11.18 -8.44
N ARG A 59 -5.72 10.62 -9.29
CA ARG A 59 -7.18 10.73 -9.22
C ARG A 59 -7.85 9.37 -8.99
N ARG A 60 -7.19 8.28 -9.35
CA ARG A 60 -7.72 6.94 -9.17
C ARG A 60 -6.65 6.04 -8.56
N VAL A 61 -6.84 5.69 -7.32
CA VAL A 61 -5.91 4.88 -6.52
C VAL A 61 -6.58 3.57 -6.15
N LEU A 62 -5.84 2.47 -6.25
CA LEU A 62 -6.25 1.15 -5.75
C LEU A 62 -5.31 0.76 -4.60
N GLU A 63 -5.88 0.36 -3.48
CA GLU A 63 -5.18 -0.28 -2.36
C GLU A 63 -5.67 -1.72 -2.23
N VAL A 64 -4.75 -2.67 -2.17
CA VAL A 64 -5.04 -4.10 -1.93
C VAL A 64 -4.51 -4.47 -0.56
N GLY A 65 -5.42 -4.63 0.40
CA GLY A 65 -5.12 -4.76 1.82
C GLY A 65 -5.41 -3.47 2.59
N THR A 66 -6.66 -3.31 3.06
CA THR A 66 -7.10 -2.12 3.82
C THR A 66 -6.70 -2.19 5.28
N PHE A 67 -6.74 -3.41 5.85
CA PHE A 67 -6.63 -3.65 7.28
C PHE A 67 -7.62 -2.75 8.06
N THR A 68 -7.13 -1.83 8.87
CA THR A 68 -7.97 -0.91 9.67
C THR A 68 -8.16 0.47 9.02
N GLY A 69 -7.68 0.68 7.80
CA GLY A 69 -7.92 1.88 6.99
C GLY A 69 -6.88 2.99 7.11
N VAL A 70 -5.75 2.78 7.79
CA VAL A 70 -4.69 3.81 7.93
C VAL A 70 -4.12 4.20 6.57
N GLY A 71 -3.80 3.22 5.71
CA GLY A 71 -3.30 3.44 4.35
C GLY A 71 -4.31 4.18 3.48
N ALA A 72 -5.56 3.68 3.43
CA ALA A 72 -6.65 4.29 2.67
C ALA A 72 -6.86 5.77 3.03
N LEU A 73 -6.87 6.10 4.33
CA LEU A 73 -6.98 7.48 4.80
C LEU A 73 -5.81 8.34 4.35
N ALA A 74 -4.58 7.86 4.51
CA ALA A 74 -3.38 8.59 4.12
C ALA A 74 -3.34 8.90 2.60
N LEU A 75 -3.79 7.96 1.77
CA LEU A 75 -3.93 8.12 0.33
C LEU A 75 -5.03 9.13 -0.02
N ALA A 76 -6.22 8.99 0.58
CA ALA A 76 -7.39 9.82 0.28
C ALA A 76 -7.22 11.28 0.69
N GLU A 77 -6.43 11.56 1.74
CA GLU A 77 -6.09 12.91 2.17
C GLU A 77 -5.31 13.71 1.12
N ARG A 78 -4.66 13.03 0.18
CA ARG A 78 -3.79 13.62 -0.84
C ARG A 78 -4.27 13.43 -2.26
N ILE A 79 -5.32 12.65 -2.46
CA ILE A 79 -5.88 12.44 -3.79
C ILE A 79 -6.34 13.76 -4.41
N ALA A 80 -6.16 13.91 -5.72
CA ALA A 80 -6.55 15.12 -6.44
C ALA A 80 -8.08 15.34 -6.35
N PRO A 81 -8.56 16.58 -6.46
CA PRO A 81 -9.99 16.88 -6.39
C PRO A 81 -10.83 16.04 -7.35
N GLY A 82 -11.89 15.43 -6.83
CA GLY A 82 -12.77 14.52 -7.56
C GLY A 82 -12.16 13.14 -7.85
N GLY A 83 -11.04 12.81 -7.20
CA GLY A 83 -10.44 11.48 -7.26
C GLY A 83 -11.03 10.53 -6.21
N THR A 84 -10.76 9.22 -6.38
CA THR A 84 -11.26 8.14 -5.54
C THR A 84 -10.15 7.15 -5.20
N VAL A 85 -10.08 6.73 -3.94
CA VAL A 85 -9.31 5.59 -3.46
C VAL A 85 -10.27 4.40 -3.37
N ILE A 86 -10.00 3.34 -4.12
CA ILE A 86 -10.67 2.05 -3.97
C ILE A 86 -9.76 1.20 -3.09
N THR A 87 -10.29 0.66 -1.99
CA THR A 87 -9.52 -0.20 -1.09
C THR A 87 -10.24 -1.52 -0.86
N ILE A 88 -9.49 -2.63 -0.80
CA ILE A 88 -10.04 -3.98 -0.72
C ILE A 88 -9.58 -4.65 0.57
N GLU A 89 -10.54 -5.20 1.33
CA GLU A 89 -10.28 -5.98 2.55
C GLU A 89 -11.02 -7.32 2.50
N SER A 90 -10.32 -8.40 2.80
CA SER A 90 -10.90 -9.74 2.80
C SER A 90 -11.49 -10.14 4.16
N ASP A 91 -10.96 -9.61 5.27
CA ASP A 91 -11.45 -9.91 6.62
C ASP A 91 -12.60 -8.96 6.99
N PRO A 92 -13.82 -9.48 7.26
CA PRO A 92 -14.96 -8.63 7.61
C PRO A 92 -14.77 -7.82 8.90
N ALA A 93 -14.00 -8.31 9.87
CA ALA A 93 -13.76 -7.58 11.12
C ALA A 93 -12.80 -6.40 10.90
N HIS A 94 -11.76 -6.59 10.10
CA HIS A 94 -10.89 -5.51 9.68
C HIS A 94 -11.64 -4.48 8.83
N ALA A 95 -12.45 -4.93 7.88
CA ALA A 95 -13.28 -4.07 7.04
C ALA A 95 -14.27 -3.23 7.86
N GLU A 96 -14.87 -3.80 8.92
CA GLU A 96 -15.75 -3.05 9.84
C GLU A 96 -14.97 -1.97 10.60
N ALA A 97 -13.76 -2.28 11.07
CA ALA A 97 -12.90 -1.30 11.72
C ALA A 97 -12.50 -0.18 10.76
N ALA A 98 -12.07 -0.53 9.54
CA ALA A 98 -11.75 0.42 8.50
C ALA A 98 -12.93 1.35 8.17
N ARG A 99 -14.12 0.79 7.99
CA ARG A 99 -15.34 1.56 7.71
C ARG A 99 -15.63 2.60 8.78
N ARG A 100 -15.52 2.24 10.07
CA ARG A 100 -15.71 3.20 11.17
C ARG A 100 -14.72 4.36 11.12
N HIS A 101 -13.45 4.08 10.81
CA HIS A 101 -12.43 5.12 10.70
C HIS A 101 -12.64 6.00 9.45
N ILE A 102 -13.00 5.39 8.33
CA ILE A 102 -13.31 6.09 7.08
C ILE A 102 -14.50 7.01 7.29
N ASP A 103 -15.63 6.49 7.79
CA ASP A 103 -16.86 7.26 8.00
C ASP A 103 -16.69 8.44 8.97
N ALA A 104 -15.77 8.31 9.95
CA ALA A 104 -15.44 9.38 10.89
C ALA A 104 -14.46 10.42 10.31
N SER A 105 -13.94 10.23 9.09
CA SER A 105 -12.93 11.08 8.48
C SER A 105 -13.55 12.17 7.58
N PRO A 106 -12.85 13.30 7.38
CA PRO A 106 -13.28 14.34 6.44
C PRO A 106 -13.13 13.94 4.96
N VAL A 107 -12.59 12.75 4.66
CA VAL A 107 -12.34 12.24 3.31
C VAL A 107 -13.14 10.98 2.99
N ALA A 108 -14.18 10.70 3.78
CA ALA A 108 -15.03 9.51 3.61
C ALA A 108 -15.63 9.41 2.19
N ASP A 109 -16.00 10.53 1.60
CA ASP A 109 -16.57 10.65 0.25
C ASP A 109 -15.57 10.32 -0.88
N ARG A 110 -14.29 10.13 -0.56
CA ARG A 110 -13.21 9.81 -1.49
C ARG A 110 -12.77 8.36 -1.42
N ILE A 111 -13.34 7.55 -0.53
CA ILE A 111 -12.91 6.17 -0.28
C ILE A 111 -14.05 5.20 -0.55
N GLU A 112 -13.80 4.26 -1.44
CA GLU A 112 -14.67 3.12 -1.70
C GLU A 112 -14.05 1.86 -1.09
N LEU A 113 -14.63 1.34 0.00
CA LEU A 113 -14.20 0.10 0.64
C LEU A 113 -14.98 -1.10 0.09
N LEU A 114 -14.28 -1.99 -0.59
CA LEU A 114 -14.78 -3.25 -1.09
C LEU A 114 -14.39 -4.39 -0.12
N VAL A 115 -15.35 -5.24 0.22
CA VAL A 115 -15.11 -6.38 1.11
C VAL A 115 -15.16 -7.67 0.30
N GLY A 116 -14.07 -8.43 0.30
CA GLY A 116 -13.97 -9.71 -0.42
C GLY A 116 -12.56 -10.10 -0.80
N ASP A 117 -12.46 -11.21 -1.52
CA ASP A 117 -11.17 -11.71 -2.03
C ASP A 117 -10.63 -10.78 -3.13
N ALA A 118 -9.45 -10.22 -2.88
CA ALA A 118 -8.82 -9.28 -3.81
C ALA A 118 -8.47 -9.92 -5.16
N ARG A 119 -8.18 -11.23 -5.22
CA ARG A 119 -7.93 -11.95 -6.48
C ARG A 119 -9.14 -11.91 -7.41
N GLU A 120 -10.34 -11.94 -6.84
CA GLU A 120 -11.57 -11.84 -7.62
C GLU A 120 -11.92 -10.38 -7.95
N LEU A 121 -11.77 -9.48 -6.96
CA LEU A 121 -12.21 -8.09 -7.08
C LEU A 121 -11.32 -7.28 -8.01
N VAL A 122 -9.98 -7.40 -7.90
CA VAL A 122 -9.02 -6.67 -8.73
C VAL A 122 -9.24 -6.93 -10.21
N GLY A 123 -9.56 -8.19 -10.57
CA GLY A 123 -9.86 -8.57 -11.96
C GLY A 123 -11.07 -7.83 -12.55
N LYS A 124 -12.07 -7.51 -11.72
CA LYS A 124 -13.34 -6.88 -12.12
C LYS A 124 -13.28 -5.34 -12.15
N LEU A 125 -12.25 -4.75 -11.55
CA LEU A 125 -12.09 -3.30 -11.55
C LEU A 125 -11.52 -2.81 -12.87
N ASP A 126 -12.11 -1.75 -13.42
CA ASP A 126 -11.58 -1.07 -14.58
C ASP A 126 -10.49 -0.07 -14.19
N GLY A 127 -9.46 0.05 -15.04
CA GLY A 127 -8.47 1.12 -14.96
C GLY A 127 -8.94 2.40 -15.66
N PRO A 128 -8.05 3.37 -15.92
CA PRO A 128 -6.67 3.35 -15.47
C PRO A 128 -6.50 3.74 -14.01
N PHE A 129 -5.46 3.20 -13.35
CA PHE A 129 -5.05 3.59 -12.00
C PHE A 129 -3.79 4.44 -12.04
N ASP A 130 -3.77 5.54 -11.29
CA ASP A 130 -2.62 6.42 -11.17
C ASP A 130 -1.64 5.95 -10.08
N LEU A 131 -2.15 5.24 -9.08
CA LEU A 131 -1.35 4.52 -8.10
C LEU A 131 -2.06 3.22 -7.70
N VAL A 132 -1.29 2.14 -7.60
CA VAL A 132 -1.74 0.88 -6.99
C VAL A 132 -0.82 0.57 -5.83
N PHE A 133 -1.38 0.36 -4.63
CA PHE A 133 -0.65 -0.07 -3.45
C PHE A 133 -1.01 -1.52 -3.10
N LEU A 134 0.00 -2.39 -3.08
CA LEU A 134 -0.16 -3.80 -2.72
C LEU A 134 0.40 -4.04 -1.32
N ASP A 135 -0.47 -4.31 -0.36
CA ASP A 135 -0.13 -4.71 1.01
C ASP A 135 -1.09 -5.79 1.54
N ALA A 136 -1.24 -6.85 0.78
CA ALA A 136 -2.10 -7.99 1.10
C ALA A 136 -1.30 -9.29 1.28
N TRP A 137 -1.91 -10.45 0.99
CA TRP A 137 -1.25 -11.75 1.07
C TRP A 137 -0.09 -11.86 0.09
N LYS A 138 1.12 -12.04 0.61
CA LYS A 138 2.38 -11.98 -0.15
C LYS A 138 2.53 -13.13 -1.17
N SER A 139 1.85 -14.27 -0.94
CA SER A 139 1.76 -15.38 -1.91
C SER A 139 1.09 -14.99 -3.22
N ASP A 140 0.22 -13.98 -3.20
CA ASP A 140 -0.64 -13.63 -4.33
C ASP A 140 -0.14 -12.39 -5.08
N TYR A 141 1.06 -11.87 -4.71
CA TYR A 141 1.61 -10.62 -5.28
C TYR A 141 1.81 -10.67 -6.79
N ILE A 142 2.24 -11.81 -7.34
CA ILE A 142 2.38 -11.97 -8.79
C ILE A 142 1.02 -11.89 -9.48
N ASP A 143 -0.01 -12.52 -8.91
CA ASP A 143 -1.35 -12.50 -9.48
C ASP A 143 -1.95 -11.08 -9.45
N TYR A 144 -1.77 -10.35 -8.34
CA TYR A 144 -2.19 -8.95 -8.25
C TYR A 144 -1.44 -8.08 -9.25
N TYR A 145 -0.12 -8.26 -9.36
CA TYR A 145 0.73 -7.53 -10.30
C TYR A 145 0.24 -7.72 -11.74
N GLU A 146 0.04 -8.95 -12.18
CA GLU A 146 -0.43 -9.26 -13.52
C GLU A 146 -1.83 -8.70 -13.80
N ALA A 147 -2.69 -8.63 -12.79
CA ALA A 147 -4.01 -8.07 -12.92
C ALA A 147 -4.02 -6.54 -13.02
N VAL A 148 -3.04 -5.83 -12.42
CA VAL A 148 -3.05 -4.36 -12.30
C VAL A 148 -2.10 -3.65 -13.25
N VAL A 149 -0.96 -4.23 -13.64
CA VAL A 149 0.01 -3.58 -14.55
C VAL A 149 -0.62 -3.14 -15.87
N PRO A 150 -1.47 -3.96 -16.54
CA PRO A 150 -2.16 -3.51 -17.75
C PRO A 150 -3.15 -2.36 -17.53
N LYS A 151 -3.55 -2.12 -16.26
CA LYS A 151 -4.53 -1.12 -15.86
C LYS A 151 -3.88 0.13 -15.25
N LEU A 152 -2.55 0.23 -15.24
CA LEU A 152 -1.88 1.47 -14.85
C LEU A 152 -2.09 2.54 -15.93
N SER A 153 -2.29 3.78 -15.49
CA SER A 153 -2.27 4.95 -16.40
C SER A 153 -0.86 5.16 -16.95
N ASP A 154 -0.72 6.02 -17.96
CA ASP A 154 0.61 6.32 -18.56
C ASP A 154 1.61 6.88 -17.55
N ARG A 155 1.14 7.42 -16.44
CA ARG A 155 1.95 7.94 -15.33
C ARG A 155 1.71 7.15 -14.04
N GLY A 156 1.02 6.03 -14.13
CA GLY A 156 0.65 5.19 -13.00
C GLY A 156 1.86 4.48 -12.41
N VAL A 157 1.87 4.35 -11.08
CA VAL A 157 2.88 3.62 -10.33
C VAL A 157 2.23 2.53 -9.47
N LEU A 158 2.80 1.34 -9.52
CA LEU A 158 2.53 0.28 -8.57
C LEU A 158 3.56 0.37 -7.45
N VAL A 159 3.12 0.28 -6.21
CA VAL A 159 3.95 0.19 -5.01
C VAL A 159 3.58 -1.09 -4.28
N ALA A 160 4.53 -2.01 -4.09
CA ALA A 160 4.31 -3.23 -3.32
C ALA A 160 5.15 -3.21 -2.04
N ASP A 161 4.51 -3.47 -0.90
CA ASP A 161 5.15 -3.42 0.42
C ASP A 161 5.73 -4.77 0.85
N ASN A 162 6.65 -4.71 1.82
CA ASN A 162 7.33 -5.81 2.50
C ASN A 162 8.16 -6.70 1.57
N VAL A 163 8.55 -6.19 0.41
CA VAL A 163 9.24 -6.99 -0.62
C VAL A 163 10.61 -7.53 -0.23
N LEU A 164 11.17 -7.11 0.90
CA LEU A 164 12.40 -7.65 1.47
C LEU A 164 12.17 -8.74 2.54
N ALA A 165 10.93 -8.94 3.00
CA ALA A 165 10.56 -9.98 3.96
C ALA A 165 11.50 -10.01 5.20
N ARG A 166 11.84 -8.85 5.77
CA ARG A 166 12.82 -8.70 6.87
C ARG A 166 14.17 -9.35 6.56
N GLY A 167 14.60 -9.25 5.30
CA GLY A 167 15.84 -9.86 4.80
C GLY A 167 15.74 -11.34 4.43
N GLN A 168 14.56 -11.98 4.58
CA GLN A 168 14.39 -13.40 4.26
C GLN A 168 14.44 -13.70 2.77
N VAL A 169 14.32 -12.69 1.90
CA VAL A 169 14.56 -12.82 0.45
C VAL A 169 16.02 -13.18 0.14
N LEU A 170 16.95 -12.90 1.05
CA LEU A 170 18.37 -13.23 0.91
C LEU A 170 18.67 -14.65 1.33
N GLU A 171 17.95 -15.16 2.34
CA GLU A 171 18.21 -16.44 2.98
C GLU A 171 16.90 -17.07 3.48
N GLY A 172 16.54 -18.24 2.96
CA GLY A 172 15.50 -19.06 3.55
C GLY A 172 14.17 -19.14 2.81
N GLU A 173 13.36 -20.13 3.20
CA GLU A 173 12.14 -20.52 2.51
C GLU A 173 10.99 -19.53 2.65
N ARG A 174 10.91 -18.80 3.76
CA ARG A 174 9.80 -17.87 4.03
C ARG A 174 9.79 -16.64 3.12
N GLY A 175 10.93 -16.30 2.51
CA GLY A 175 11.07 -15.20 1.56
C GLY A 175 10.80 -15.57 0.11
N HIS A 176 10.53 -16.84 -0.21
CA HIS A 176 10.48 -17.34 -1.59
C HIS A 176 9.41 -16.65 -2.44
N ALA A 177 8.21 -16.41 -1.90
CA ALA A 177 7.15 -15.76 -2.66
C ALA A 177 7.53 -14.33 -3.05
N LEU A 178 8.08 -13.55 -2.11
CA LEU A 178 8.52 -12.17 -2.36
C LEU A 178 9.79 -12.11 -3.21
N LYS A 179 10.71 -13.06 -3.04
CA LYS A 179 11.85 -13.19 -3.94
C LYS A 179 11.39 -13.47 -5.38
N ALA A 180 10.48 -14.43 -5.57
CA ALA A 180 9.92 -14.72 -6.88
C ALA A 180 9.19 -13.50 -7.47
N PHE A 181 8.43 -12.76 -6.65
CA PHE A 181 7.80 -11.50 -7.07
C PHE A 181 8.84 -10.46 -7.51
N ASN A 182 9.89 -10.22 -6.73
CA ASN A 182 10.94 -9.27 -7.06
C ASN A 182 11.64 -9.64 -8.38
N GLU A 183 11.96 -10.92 -8.58
CA GLU A 183 12.56 -11.44 -9.80
C GLU A 183 11.61 -11.32 -10.99
N HIS A 184 10.31 -11.55 -10.78
CA HIS A 184 9.27 -11.41 -11.79
C HIS A 184 9.17 -9.96 -12.28
N VAL A 185 9.05 -8.99 -11.36
CA VAL A 185 9.01 -7.56 -11.71
C VAL A 185 10.27 -7.12 -12.41
N GLN A 186 11.46 -7.53 -11.92
CA GLN A 186 12.75 -7.15 -12.51
C GLN A 186 12.93 -7.69 -13.93
N ALA A 187 12.32 -8.82 -14.26
CA ALA A 187 12.41 -9.45 -15.58
C ALA A 187 11.34 -8.96 -16.57
N ASP A 188 10.35 -8.19 -16.11
CA ASP A 188 9.23 -7.77 -16.93
C ASP A 188 9.57 -6.56 -17.82
N PRO A 189 9.59 -6.73 -19.16
CA PRO A 189 9.92 -5.61 -20.08
C PRO A 189 8.81 -4.55 -20.17
N ARG A 190 7.64 -4.77 -19.58
CA ARG A 190 6.52 -3.82 -19.60
C ARG A 190 6.72 -2.67 -18.63
N VAL A 191 7.64 -2.81 -17.67
CA VAL A 191 7.84 -1.84 -16.58
C VAL A 191 9.30 -1.52 -16.37
N ASP A 192 9.55 -0.31 -15.88
CA ASP A 192 10.76 0.04 -15.14
C ASP A 192 10.45 -0.06 -13.65
N ASN A 193 11.44 -0.44 -12.83
CA ASN A 193 11.25 -0.61 -11.41
C ASN A 193 12.41 -0.12 -10.56
N VAL A 194 12.13 0.15 -9.30
CA VAL A 194 13.12 0.38 -8.25
C VAL A 194 12.68 -0.28 -6.95
N LEU A 195 13.59 -0.99 -6.28
CA LEU A 195 13.38 -1.52 -4.96
C LEU A 195 14.03 -0.61 -3.94
N LEU A 196 13.25 -0.02 -3.05
CA LEU A 196 13.69 0.88 -1.98
C LEU A 196 13.80 0.11 -0.66
N THR A 197 14.86 0.41 0.11
CA THR A 197 15.07 -0.14 1.46
C THR A 197 14.38 0.73 2.53
N VAL A 198 13.11 1.10 2.30
CA VAL A 198 12.25 1.82 3.25
C VAL A 198 11.35 0.79 3.95
N GLY A 199 11.25 0.86 5.28
CA GLY A 199 10.51 -0.16 6.03
C GLY A 199 11.02 -1.57 5.75
N ASP A 200 10.13 -2.47 5.40
CA ASP A 200 10.46 -3.85 4.99
C ASP A 200 10.64 -4.01 3.47
N GLY A 201 11.01 -2.91 2.80
CA GLY A 201 11.23 -2.83 1.36
C GLY A 201 9.99 -2.51 0.56
N LEU A 202 10.10 -1.52 -0.32
CA LEU A 202 9.06 -1.11 -1.25
C LEU A 202 9.53 -1.32 -2.69
N MET A 203 8.79 -2.10 -3.48
CA MET A 203 8.98 -2.19 -4.93
C MET A 203 8.09 -1.15 -5.59
N LEU A 204 8.69 -0.22 -6.32
CA LEU A 204 7.98 0.67 -7.21
C LEU A 204 8.15 0.17 -8.64
N ALA A 205 7.04 0.10 -9.40
CA ALA A 205 7.07 -0.26 -10.81
C ALA A 205 6.12 0.65 -11.59
N TRP A 206 6.55 1.10 -12.77
CA TRP A 206 5.76 1.94 -13.67
C TRP A 206 5.99 1.51 -15.13
N ARG A 207 5.02 1.78 -16.00
CA ARG A 207 5.11 1.33 -17.39
C ARG A 207 6.30 1.98 -18.11
N THR A 208 7.02 1.18 -18.90
CA THR A 208 8.01 1.70 -19.85
C THR A 208 7.32 2.61 -20.88
N ALA A 209 8.03 3.67 -21.31
CA ALA A 209 7.52 4.62 -22.30
C ALA A 209 7.39 3.99 -23.69
#